data_84cf8d47c77f0c2737c119e0cfc2f41c
#
_entry.id   84cf8d47c77f0c2737c119e0cfc2f41c
#
_cell.length_a   1.000
_cell.length_b   1.000
_cell.length_c   1.000
_cell.angle_alpha   90.00
_cell.angle_beta   90.00
_cell.angle_gamma   90.00
#
_symmetry.space_group_name_H-M   'P 1'
#
loop_
_entity.id
_entity.type
_entity.pdbx_description
1 polymer ?
#
loop_
_entity_poly.entity_id
_entity_poly.type
_entity_poly.pdbx_seq_one_letter_code
_entity_poly.pdbx_strand_id
1 'polypeptide(L)'
;MIDLKTDNLLVNKEVNENLESILKRKAFSNGYIFYGPEGIGKKQTAMKFIMEIFNKYSSNSNIEKKIIDKNHPDFLLIEPTYFLKGNLINRSEAEPTKNNKETIRIEQIRNLKTFLGQKSIESGGKIVLIDDAHLMNEAASNCLLKTLEEPSNGIFILLTSRLNLLLDTIISRCQLIRFKSFSYKKLEIFIRNNLDSTVFDIYKEIDLEYFINSANGSPGKILKDIKIWNQLPNAIKENLDFPLSDNLEILKITKLISEELDIDQQMFLINFVQQKCWAKTRNKNIVKKLEDLKVHLKGFIQPRLAWEVTLLKIAIEDL
;
A
#
# COMPACT_ATOMS: atom_id res chain seq x y z
N MET A 1 15.75 6.98 -8.58
CA MET A 1 15.37 6.35 -7.29
C MET A 1 15.16 7.50 -6.33
N ILE A 2 13.93 7.75 -5.86
CA ILE A 2 13.69 8.83 -4.88
C ILE A 2 14.18 8.26 -3.55
N ASP A 3 15.40 8.61 -3.16
CA ASP A 3 15.92 8.33 -1.83
C ASP A 3 15.12 9.18 -0.84
N LEU A 4 14.12 8.56 -0.24
CA LEU A 4 13.41 9.14 0.89
C LEU A 4 14.40 9.21 2.05
N LYS A 5 14.84 10.43 2.38
CA LYS A 5 15.53 10.66 3.64
C LYS A 5 14.59 10.18 4.75
N THR A 6 14.98 9.11 5.42
CA THR A 6 14.21 8.43 6.48
C THR A 6 13.79 9.39 7.61
N ASP A 7 14.44 10.54 7.73
CA ASP A 7 14.19 11.57 8.77
C ASP A 7 12.93 12.41 8.54
N ASN A 8 12.32 12.37 7.34
CA ASN A 8 11.15 13.18 7.00
C ASN A 8 9.84 12.39 6.89
N LEU A 9 9.79 11.18 7.42
CA LEU A 9 8.56 10.40 7.46
C LEU A 9 7.52 11.09 8.35
N LEU A 10 6.31 11.26 7.82
CA LEU A 10 5.18 11.70 8.63
C LEU A 10 4.90 10.66 9.70
N VAL A 11 5.14 11.07 10.94
CA VAL A 11 4.96 10.22 12.11
C VAL A 11 3.55 10.40 12.68
N ASN A 12 2.87 9.29 12.92
CA ASN A 12 1.62 9.30 13.66
C ASN A 12 1.93 9.43 15.15
N LYS A 13 1.89 10.68 15.66
CA LYS A 13 2.36 11.03 17.01
C LYS A 13 1.72 10.16 18.10
N GLU A 14 0.40 9.97 18.07
CA GLU A 14 -0.33 9.14 19.04
C GLU A 14 0.15 7.67 19.04
N VAL A 15 0.43 7.13 17.85
CA VAL A 15 0.95 5.76 17.72
C VAL A 15 2.34 5.66 18.33
N ASN A 16 3.23 6.61 18.02
CA ASN A 16 4.58 6.59 18.56
C ASN A 16 4.60 6.70 20.09
N GLU A 17 3.83 7.64 20.67
CA GLU A 17 3.71 7.79 22.12
C GLU A 17 3.20 6.49 22.79
N ASN A 18 2.24 5.80 22.15
CA ASN A 18 1.74 4.50 22.63
C ASN A 18 2.83 3.42 22.57
N LEU A 19 3.51 3.27 21.44
CA LEU A 19 4.58 2.29 21.27
C LEU A 19 5.78 2.55 22.22
N GLU A 20 6.16 3.81 22.41
CA GLU A 20 7.17 4.19 23.41
C GLU A 20 6.76 3.83 24.83
N SER A 21 5.49 4.02 25.17
CA SER A 21 4.95 3.61 26.48
C SER A 21 5.05 2.10 26.69
N ILE A 22 4.70 1.31 25.66
CA ILE A 22 4.84 -0.15 25.67
C ILE A 22 6.30 -0.56 25.86
N LEU A 23 7.20 0.07 25.12
CA LEU A 23 8.64 -0.16 25.24
C LEU A 23 9.17 0.14 26.63
N LYS A 24 8.76 1.27 27.25
CA LYS A 24 9.20 1.67 28.60
C LYS A 24 8.73 0.69 29.66
N ARG A 25 7.50 0.18 29.57
CA ARG A 25 6.91 -0.75 30.55
C ARG A 25 7.48 -2.17 30.44
N LYS A 26 8.16 -2.53 29.36
CA LYS A 26 8.65 -3.90 29.05
C LYS A 26 7.57 -4.98 29.14
N ALA A 27 6.29 -4.61 29.09
CA ALA A 27 5.15 -5.50 29.14
C ALA A 27 4.58 -5.62 27.72
N PHE A 28 5.10 -6.59 26.96
CA PHE A 28 4.65 -6.81 25.59
C PHE A 28 3.43 -7.73 25.58
N SER A 29 2.43 -7.36 24.76
CA SER A 29 1.35 -8.26 24.40
C SER A 29 1.86 -9.32 23.42
N ASN A 30 1.25 -10.51 23.45
CA ASN A 30 1.58 -11.58 22.49
C ASN A 30 1.22 -11.18 21.05
N GLY A 31 0.24 -10.31 20.85
CA GLY A 31 -0.17 -9.86 19.53
C GLY A 31 -0.53 -8.37 19.47
N TYR A 32 -0.16 -7.74 18.38
CA TYR A 32 -0.53 -6.37 18.02
C TYR A 32 -1.15 -6.37 16.62
N ILE A 33 -2.20 -5.58 16.43
CA ILE A 33 -2.75 -5.29 15.10
C ILE A 33 -2.58 -3.81 14.81
N PHE A 34 -1.71 -3.49 13.84
CA PHE A 34 -1.56 -2.14 13.31
C PHE A 34 -2.54 -1.96 12.16
N TYR A 35 -3.57 -1.14 12.36
CA TYR A 35 -4.63 -0.97 11.38
C TYR A 35 -4.85 0.50 11.00
N GLY A 36 -5.24 0.73 9.75
CA GLY A 36 -5.48 2.05 9.18
C GLY A 36 -5.25 2.06 7.68
N PRO A 37 -5.40 3.22 7.01
CA PRO A 37 -5.31 3.32 5.56
C PRO A 37 -4.05 2.71 4.98
N GLU A 38 -4.12 2.26 3.73
CA GLU A 38 -2.96 1.80 2.99
C GLU A 38 -1.98 2.97 2.80
N GLY A 39 -0.66 2.70 2.86
CA GLY A 39 0.38 3.72 2.68
C GLY A 39 0.52 4.73 3.83
N ILE A 40 -0.16 4.53 4.99
CA ILE A 40 -0.09 5.43 6.16
C ILE A 40 1.22 5.30 6.97
N GLY A 41 2.10 4.34 6.63
CA GLY A 41 3.35 4.11 7.33
C GLY A 41 3.32 2.97 8.36
N LYS A 42 2.31 2.06 8.32
CA LYS A 42 2.20 0.93 9.26
C LYS A 42 3.46 0.05 9.28
N LYS A 43 3.95 -0.35 8.09
CA LYS A 43 5.11 -1.25 7.97
C LYS A 43 6.39 -0.60 8.49
N GLN A 44 6.65 0.65 8.13
CA GLN A 44 7.80 1.41 8.60
C GLN A 44 7.80 1.56 10.13
N THR A 45 6.64 1.90 10.71
CA THR A 45 6.49 2.01 12.17
C THR A 45 6.67 0.65 12.85
N ALA A 46 6.13 -0.43 12.28
CA ALA A 46 6.32 -1.78 12.82
C ALA A 46 7.79 -2.21 12.79
N MET A 47 8.49 -1.98 11.68
CA MET A 47 9.92 -2.28 11.56
C MET A 47 10.74 -1.50 12.59
N LYS A 48 10.47 -0.20 12.75
CA LYS A 48 11.13 0.62 13.78
C LYS A 48 10.86 0.08 15.19
N PHE A 49 9.62 -0.26 15.49
CA PHE A 49 9.24 -0.83 16.78
C PHE A 49 9.96 -2.16 17.07
N ILE A 50 10.08 -3.03 16.05
CA ILE A 50 10.82 -4.30 16.14
C ILE A 50 12.31 -4.05 16.42
N MET A 51 12.93 -3.12 15.68
CA MET A 51 14.33 -2.73 15.90
C MET A 51 14.56 -2.23 17.33
N GLU A 52 13.66 -1.39 17.85
CA GLU A 52 13.74 -0.88 19.22
C GLU A 52 13.56 -1.99 20.27
N ILE A 53 12.72 -3.00 20.03
CA ILE A 53 12.62 -4.18 20.90
C ILE A 53 13.94 -4.94 20.90
N PHE A 54 14.48 -5.27 19.74
CA PHE A 54 15.70 -6.05 19.62
C PHE A 54 16.93 -5.33 20.19
N ASN A 55 17.05 -4.02 19.98
CA ASN A 55 18.12 -3.20 20.53
C ASN A 55 18.15 -3.17 22.09
N LYS A 56 17.03 -3.48 22.73
CA LYS A 56 16.99 -3.61 24.21
C LYS A 56 17.60 -4.91 24.74
N TYR A 57 17.63 -5.93 23.91
CA TYR A 57 18.09 -7.27 24.30
C TYR A 57 19.43 -7.66 23.69
N SER A 58 19.89 -6.94 22.68
CA SER A 58 21.14 -7.19 21.98
C SER A 58 21.94 -5.91 21.80
N SER A 59 23.24 -5.98 22.05
CA SER A 59 24.19 -4.86 21.81
C SER A 59 24.79 -4.90 20.41
N ASN A 60 24.20 -5.62 19.46
CA ASN A 60 24.77 -5.86 18.15
C ASN A 60 24.49 -4.67 17.22
N SER A 61 25.52 -4.03 16.69
CA SER A 61 25.44 -2.85 15.82
C SER A 61 24.79 -3.09 14.44
N ASN A 62 24.52 -4.36 14.05
CA ASN A 62 24.01 -4.72 12.72
C ASN A 62 22.55 -5.18 12.70
N ILE A 63 21.79 -4.96 13.78
CA ILE A 63 20.39 -5.40 13.89
C ILE A 63 19.53 -4.81 12.79
N GLU A 64 19.64 -3.50 12.54
CA GLU A 64 18.87 -2.79 11.54
C GLU A 64 19.06 -3.40 10.14
N LYS A 65 20.30 -3.62 9.73
CA LYS A 65 20.61 -4.24 8.44
C LYS A 65 20.05 -5.66 8.34
N LYS A 66 20.21 -6.48 9.39
CA LYS A 66 19.67 -7.86 9.40
C LYS A 66 18.15 -7.90 9.27
N ILE A 67 17.43 -6.95 9.88
CA ILE A 67 15.97 -6.86 9.81
C ILE A 67 15.53 -6.40 8.41
N ILE A 68 16.20 -5.38 7.83
CA ILE A 68 15.91 -4.87 6.49
C ILE A 68 16.16 -5.97 5.44
N ASP A 69 17.28 -6.68 5.56
CA ASP A 69 17.66 -7.77 4.66
C ASP A 69 16.88 -9.07 4.93
N LYS A 70 15.94 -9.08 5.91
CA LYS A 70 15.12 -10.24 6.32
C LYS A 70 15.96 -11.45 6.79
N ASN A 71 17.16 -11.21 7.31
CA ASN A 71 18.14 -12.24 7.69
C ASN A 71 18.35 -12.35 9.21
N HIS A 72 17.53 -11.68 10.03
CA HIS A 72 17.65 -11.79 11.48
C HIS A 72 17.06 -13.13 11.98
N PRO A 73 17.79 -13.95 12.77
CA PRO A 73 17.37 -15.32 13.14
C PRO A 73 16.09 -15.35 14.00
N ASP A 74 15.81 -14.28 14.74
CA ASP A 74 14.64 -14.17 15.62
C ASP A 74 13.53 -13.30 15.01
N PHE A 75 13.63 -12.93 13.72
CA PHE A 75 12.62 -12.16 12.98
C PHE A 75 12.09 -12.94 11.81
N LEU A 76 10.76 -13.01 11.67
CA LEU A 76 10.10 -13.61 10.52
C LEU A 76 9.10 -12.63 9.93
N LEU A 77 9.27 -12.31 8.65
CA LEU A 77 8.32 -11.52 7.86
C LEU A 77 7.50 -12.47 6.97
N ILE A 78 6.16 -12.37 7.09
CA ILE A 78 5.22 -13.04 6.20
C ILE A 78 4.55 -11.98 5.34
N GLU A 79 4.70 -12.13 4.03
CA GLU A 79 4.08 -11.26 3.02
C GLU A 79 3.12 -12.07 2.14
N PRO A 80 2.10 -11.43 1.55
CA PRO A 80 1.27 -12.09 0.55
C PRO A 80 2.10 -12.62 -0.62
N THR A 81 1.70 -13.75 -1.14
CA THR A 81 2.37 -14.43 -2.26
C THR A 81 1.44 -14.60 -3.43
N TYR A 82 2.02 -14.59 -4.64
CA TYR A 82 1.38 -15.03 -5.87
C TYR A 82 1.68 -16.52 -6.11
N PHE A 83 0.74 -17.22 -6.72
CA PHE A 83 0.96 -18.58 -7.19
C PHE A 83 1.24 -18.55 -8.70
N LEU A 84 2.51 -18.69 -9.09
CA LEU A 84 2.96 -18.63 -10.47
C LEU A 84 3.66 -19.91 -10.86
N LYS A 85 3.21 -20.57 -11.90
CA LYS A 85 3.84 -21.80 -12.47
C LYS A 85 4.17 -22.88 -11.43
N GLY A 86 3.27 -23.09 -10.45
CA GLY A 86 3.47 -24.10 -9.40
C GLY A 86 4.29 -23.62 -8.19
N ASN A 87 4.87 -22.43 -8.21
CA ASN A 87 5.68 -21.87 -7.12
C ASN A 87 5.00 -20.69 -6.43
N LEU A 88 5.27 -20.52 -5.14
CA LEU A 88 4.90 -19.34 -4.38
C LEU A 88 6.02 -18.29 -4.53
N ILE A 89 5.65 -17.12 -5.05
CA ILE A 89 6.56 -15.99 -5.26
C ILE A 89 6.09 -14.84 -4.38
N ASN A 90 6.99 -14.25 -3.61
CA ASN A 90 6.67 -13.10 -2.78
C ASN A 90 6.26 -11.89 -3.63
N ARG A 91 5.37 -11.04 -3.09
CA ARG A 91 4.94 -9.80 -3.75
C ARG A 91 6.13 -8.93 -4.21
N SER A 92 7.20 -8.90 -3.42
CA SER A 92 8.40 -8.11 -3.71
C SER A 92 9.22 -8.62 -4.92
N GLU A 93 9.01 -9.87 -5.33
CA GLU A 93 9.79 -10.58 -6.36
C GLU A 93 8.97 -10.84 -7.64
N ALA A 94 7.66 -10.65 -7.59
CA ALA A 94 6.74 -10.96 -8.67
C ALA A 94 6.25 -9.69 -9.36
N GLU A 95 6.25 -9.69 -10.69
CA GLU A 95 5.46 -8.72 -11.44
C GLU A 95 3.97 -9.06 -11.31
N PRO A 96 3.11 -8.08 -11.00
CA PRO A 96 1.68 -8.32 -10.84
C PRO A 96 1.09 -8.76 -12.20
N THR A 97 0.64 -10.02 -12.27
CA THR A 97 -0.07 -10.54 -13.43
C THR A 97 -1.58 -10.49 -13.20
N LYS A 98 -2.35 -10.18 -14.26
CA LYS A 98 -3.81 -9.98 -14.21
C LYS A 98 -4.62 -11.11 -13.56
N ASN A 99 -4.08 -12.32 -13.48
CA ASN A 99 -4.84 -13.52 -13.08
C ASN A 99 -4.48 -14.07 -11.70
N ASN A 100 -3.54 -13.48 -10.97
CA ASN A 100 -3.08 -14.03 -9.71
C ASN A 100 -3.45 -13.15 -8.53
N LYS A 101 -4.35 -13.68 -7.68
CA LYS A 101 -4.74 -13.03 -6.44
C LYS A 101 -3.65 -13.21 -5.38
N GLU A 102 -3.22 -12.10 -4.81
CA GLU A 102 -2.37 -12.08 -3.62
C GLU A 102 -3.05 -12.76 -2.45
N THR A 103 -2.36 -13.67 -1.79
CA THR A 103 -2.94 -14.39 -0.65
C THR A 103 -1.83 -14.84 0.31
N ILE A 104 -2.10 -14.78 1.61
CA ILE A 104 -1.30 -15.46 2.63
C ILE A 104 -1.91 -16.84 2.84
N ARG A 105 -1.11 -17.87 2.61
CA ARG A 105 -1.55 -19.26 2.61
C ARG A 105 -1.20 -19.96 3.91
N ILE A 106 -1.90 -21.08 4.18
CA ILE A 106 -1.71 -21.87 5.39
C ILE A 106 -0.26 -22.40 5.53
N GLU A 107 0.42 -22.69 4.42
CA GLU A 107 1.80 -23.18 4.43
C GLU A 107 2.75 -22.15 5.06
N GLN A 108 2.55 -20.87 4.76
CA GLN A 108 3.33 -19.77 5.35
C GLN A 108 3.12 -19.68 6.87
N ILE A 109 1.89 -19.91 7.34
CA ILE A 109 1.55 -19.89 8.77
C ILE A 109 2.03 -21.15 9.49
N ARG A 110 2.05 -22.32 8.83
CA ARG A 110 2.61 -23.55 9.42
C ARG A 110 4.11 -23.41 9.71
N ASN A 111 4.86 -22.75 8.85
CA ASN A 111 6.28 -22.46 9.07
C ASN A 111 6.53 -21.62 10.33
N LEU A 112 5.54 -20.82 10.79
CA LEU A 112 5.58 -20.09 12.06
C LEU A 112 5.79 -21.00 13.26
N LYS A 113 5.10 -22.16 13.33
CA LYS A 113 5.23 -23.08 14.45
C LYS A 113 6.65 -23.63 14.57
N THR A 114 7.26 -23.98 13.45
CA THR A 114 8.65 -24.42 13.41
C THR A 114 9.60 -23.30 13.85
N PHE A 115 9.38 -22.08 13.35
CA PHE A 115 10.16 -20.90 13.73
C PHE A 115 10.04 -20.61 15.23
N LEU A 116 8.84 -20.57 15.80
CA LEU A 116 8.59 -20.26 17.21
C LEU A 116 9.07 -21.36 18.17
N GLY A 117 9.05 -22.63 17.71
CA GLY A 117 9.54 -23.77 18.50
C GLY A 117 11.05 -23.79 18.72
N GLN A 118 11.81 -23.04 17.94
CA GLN A 118 13.26 -22.92 18.12
C GLN A 118 13.58 -21.89 19.21
N LYS A 119 14.66 -22.07 19.96
CA LYS A 119 15.14 -21.05 20.93
C LYS A 119 15.54 -19.77 20.20
N SER A 120 15.30 -18.62 20.85
CA SER A 120 15.83 -17.34 20.38
C SER A 120 17.37 -17.35 20.42
N ILE A 121 18.01 -16.78 19.41
CA ILE A 121 19.47 -16.83 19.22
C ILE A 121 20.11 -15.50 19.64
N GLU A 122 19.57 -14.36 19.22
CA GLU A 122 20.23 -13.04 19.40
C GLU A 122 19.45 -12.09 20.31
N SER A 123 18.13 -12.24 20.45
CA SER A 123 17.28 -11.15 20.95
C SER A 123 16.37 -11.52 22.15
N GLY A 124 16.56 -12.67 22.79
CA GLY A 124 15.77 -13.07 23.97
C GLY A 124 14.29 -13.35 23.72
N GLY A 125 13.79 -13.16 22.49
CA GLY A 125 12.42 -13.43 22.06
C GLY A 125 12.32 -13.39 20.55
N LYS A 126 11.26 -13.97 19.99
CA LYS A 126 10.99 -13.99 18.53
C LYS A 126 9.91 -13.01 18.15
N ILE A 127 10.05 -12.38 16.99
CA ILE A 127 9.04 -11.45 16.47
C ILE A 127 8.61 -11.91 15.08
N VAL A 128 7.29 -11.96 14.89
CA VAL A 128 6.66 -12.27 13.61
C VAL A 128 5.89 -11.05 13.13
N LEU A 129 6.20 -10.58 11.93
CA LEU A 129 5.47 -9.52 11.24
C LEU A 129 4.68 -10.13 10.09
N ILE A 130 3.36 -9.96 10.10
CA ILE A 130 2.46 -10.39 9.02
C ILE A 130 1.96 -9.15 8.31
N ASP A 131 2.44 -8.94 7.08
CA ASP A 131 2.02 -7.81 6.25
C ASP A 131 0.71 -8.12 5.52
N ASP A 132 -0.19 -7.14 5.41
CA ASP A 132 -1.52 -7.29 4.83
C ASP A 132 -2.28 -8.55 5.33
N ALA A 133 -2.32 -8.71 6.64
CA ALA A 133 -2.92 -9.89 7.31
C ALA A 133 -4.37 -10.18 6.87
N HIS A 134 -5.10 -9.17 6.34
CA HIS A 134 -6.44 -9.36 5.78
C HIS A 134 -6.46 -10.18 4.47
N LEU A 135 -5.30 -10.49 3.90
CA LEU A 135 -5.15 -11.37 2.74
C LEU A 135 -4.91 -12.83 3.13
N MET A 136 -4.97 -13.16 4.41
CA MET A 136 -4.96 -14.56 4.85
C MET A 136 -6.21 -15.27 4.34
N ASN A 137 -6.04 -16.47 3.78
CA ASN A 137 -7.19 -17.33 3.54
C ASN A 137 -7.73 -17.90 4.87
N GLU A 138 -8.93 -18.45 4.84
CA GLU A 138 -9.60 -18.97 6.04
C GLU A 138 -8.74 -20.01 6.80
N ALA A 139 -8.11 -20.93 6.06
CA ALA A 139 -7.25 -21.96 6.63
C ALA A 139 -6.00 -21.36 7.33
N ALA A 140 -5.39 -20.31 6.76
CA ALA A 140 -4.28 -19.58 7.36
C ALA A 140 -4.73 -18.86 8.64
N SER A 141 -5.87 -18.17 8.61
CA SER A 141 -6.43 -17.46 9.76
C SER A 141 -6.72 -18.40 10.93
N ASN A 142 -7.34 -19.54 10.67
CA ASN A 142 -7.62 -20.57 11.68
C ASN A 142 -6.33 -21.22 12.23
N CYS A 143 -5.30 -21.37 11.39
CA CYS A 143 -3.99 -21.89 11.85
C CYS A 143 -3.28 -20.86 12.76
N LEU A 144 -3.37 -19.56 12.43
CA LEU A 144 -2.79 -18.47 13.24
C LEU A 144 -3.46 -18.39 14.62
N LEU A 145 -4.79 -18.56 14.70
CA LEU A 145 -5.52 -18.55 15.97
C LEU A 145 -4.93 -19.55 16.97
N LYS A 146 -4.69 -20.80 16.56
CA LYS A 146 -4.09 -21.82 17.41
C LYS A 146 -2.71 -21.40 17.93
N THR A 147 -1.95 -20.68 17.11
CA THR A 147 -0.62 -20.20 17.50
C THR A 147 -0.68 -19.01 18.46
N LEU A 148 -1.69 -18.15 18.33
CA LEU A 148 -1.92 -17.01 19.25
C LEU A 148 -2.45 -17.46 20.62
N GLU A 149 -3.10 -18.63 20.71
CA GLU A 149 -3.60 -19.23 21.95
C GLU A 149 -2.52 -19.98 22.73
N GLU A 150 -1.52 -20.51 22.04
CA GLU A 150 -0.41 -21.21 22.67
C GLU A 150 0.53 -20.20 23.35
N PRO A 151 0.98 -20.43 24.60
CA PRO A 151 1.96 -19.58 25.25
C PRO A 151 3.28 -19.67 24.49
N SER A 152 3.50 -18.76 23.55
CA SER A 152 4.71 -18.72 22.75
C SER A 152 5.64 -17.61 23.23
N ASN A 153 6.94 -17.83 23.15
CA ASN A 153 7.96 -16.81 23.41
C ASN A 153 8.09 -15.82 22.22
N GLY A 154 6.98 -15.51 21.55
CA GLY A 154 6.97 -14.66 20.36
C GLY A 154 5.97 -13.53 20.43
N ILE A 155 6.33 -12.41 19.81
CA ILE A 155 5.45 -11.25 19.61
C ILE A 155 4.96 -11.26 18.16
N PHE A 156 3.65 -11.20 17.98
CA PHE A 156 3.03 -11.08 16.66
C PHE A 156 2.65 -9.64 16.37
N ILE A 157 2.98 -9.15 15.17
CA ILE A 157 2.56 -7.85 14.67
C ILE A 157 1.86 -8.07 13.34
N LEU A 158 0.56 -7.80 13.29
CA LEU A 158 -0.27 -7.95 12.11
C LEU A 158 -0.54 -6.55 11.53
N LEU A 159 -0.26 -6.35 10.25
CA LEU A 159 -0.58 -5.11 9.55
C LEU A 159 -1.84 -5.32 8.72
N THR A 160 -2.77 -4.39 8.78
CA THR A 160 -3.98 -4.46 7.94
C THR A 160 -4.51 -3.07 7.57
N SER A 161 -5.01 -2.95 6.34
CA SER A 161 -5.81 -1.80 5.91
C SER A 161 -7.32 -2.04 6.06
N ARG A 162 -7.73 -3.30 6.31
CA ARG A 162 -9.13 -3.73 6.36
C ARG A 162 -9.35 -4.61 7.60
N LEU A 163 -9.51 -3.95 8.75
CA LEU A 163 -9.70 -4.65 10.04
C LEU A 163 -10.90 -5.60 10.02
N ASN A 164 -11.98 -5.21 9.35
CA ASN A 164 -13.22 -5.99 9.22
C ASN A 164 -13.09 -7.30 8.42
N LEU A 165 -11.96 -7.54 7.76
CA LEU A 165 -11.68 -8.80 7.07
C LEU A 165 -10.87 -9.79 7.92
N LEU A 166 -10.41 -9.38 9.11
CA LEU A 166 -9.81 -10.29 10.07
C LEU A 166 -10.89 -10.96 10.90
N LEU A 167 -10.64 -12.19 11.34
CA LEU A 167 -11.53 -12.89 12.26
C LEU A 167 -11.60 -12.16 13.61
N ASP A 168 -12.80 -12.01 14.16
CA ASP A 168 -13.02 -11.39 15.46
C ASP A 168 -12.24 -12.09 16.58
N THR A 169 -12.04 -13.38 16.43
CA THR A 169 -11.24 -14.22 17.33
C THR A 169 -9.75 -13.85 17.32
N ILE A 170 -9.18 -13.39 16.19
CA ILE A 170 -7.83 -12.83 16.12
C ILE A 170 -7.81 -11.44 16.76
N ILE A 171 -8.81 -10.61 16.42
CA ILE A 171 -8.89 -9.23 16.92
C ILE A 171 -8.96 -9.21 18.46
N SER A 172 -9.75 -10.09 19.07
CA SER A 172 -9.91 -10.16 20.53
C SER A 172 -8.65 -10.56 21.30
N ARG A 173 -7.66 -11.19 20.64
CA ARG A 173 -6.39 -11.65 21.24
C ARG A 173 -5.22 -10.69 21.01
N CYS A 174 -5.44 -9.61 20.27
CA CYS A 174 -4.39 -8.67 19.91
C CYS A 174 -4.69 -7.26 20.41
N GLN A 175 -3.64 -6.54 20.79
CA GLN A 175 -3.76 -5.12 21.10
C GLN A 175 -3.88 -4.32 19.80
N LEU A 176 -4.93 -3.51 19.69
CA LEU A 176 -5.20 -2.69 18.51
C LEU A 176 -4.42 -1.37 18.55
N ILE A 177 -3.65 -1.09 17.50
CA ILE A 177 -2.92 0.17 17.29
C ILE A 177 -3.48 0.84 16.04
N ARG A 178 -4.23 1.92 16.23
CA ARG A 178 -4.91 2.63 15.16
C ARG A 178 -4.03 3.70 14.52
N PHE A 179 -3.85 3.63 13.21
CA PHE A 179 -3.22 4.67 12.40
C PHE A 179 -4.30 5.57 11.78
N LYS A 180 -4.32 6.83 12.18
CA LYS A 180 -5.24 7.83 11.63
C LYS A 180 -4.68 8.45 10.36
N SER A 181 -5.55 8.80 9.41
CA SER A 181 -5.20 9.59 8.23
C SER A 181 -4.58 10.93 8.62
N PHE A 182 -3.62 11.40 7.83
CA PHE A 182 -3.05 12.73 8.02
C PHE A 182 -3.97 13.82 7.45
N SER A 183 -3.94 14.99 8.07
CA SER A 183 -4.67 16.15 7.57
C SER A 183 -4.01 16.69 6.29
N TYR A 184 -4.79 17.41 5.48
CA TYR A 184 -4.33 18.09 4.27
C TYR A 184 -3.04 18.88 4.51
N LYS A 185 -3.02 19.74 5.52
CA LYS A 185 -1.84 20.56 5.87
C LYS A 185 -0.58 19.74 6.15
N LYS A 186 -0.72 18.61 6.84
CA LYS A 186 0.42 17.73 7.12
C LYS A 186 0.94 17.06 5.85
N LEU A 187 0.06 16.64 4.95
CA LEU A 187 0.44 16.07 3.67
C LEU A 187 1.10 17.12 2.76
N GLU A 188 0.59 18.34 2.74
CA GLU A 188 1.19 19.44 1.99
C GLU A 188 2.63 19.71 2.44
N ILE A 189 2.86 19.83 3.76
CA ILE A 189 4.20 20.00 4.32
C ILE A 189 5.10 18.81 3.97
N PHE A 190 4.56 17.58 4.05
CA PHE A 190 5.29 16.38 3.69
C PHE A 190 5.76 16.41 2.24
N ILE A 191 4.89 16.78 1.31
CA ILE A 191 5.23 16.88 -0.10
C ILE A 191 6.33 17.94 -0.31
N ARG A 192 6.15 19.14 0.25
CA ARG A 192 7.12 20.25 0.14
C ARG A 192 8.51 19.88 0.67
N ASN A 193 8.59 19.06 1.71
CA ASN A 193 9.85 18.66 2.33
C ASN A 193 10.53 17.47 1.65
N ASN A 194 9.78 16.65 0.92
CA ASN A 194 10.30 15.40 0.34
C ASN A 194 10.44 15.42 -1.18
N LEU A 195 9.88 16.42 -1.85
CA LEU A 195 10.05 16.59 -3.29
C LEU A 195 11.17 17.61 -3.56
N ASP A 196 12.11 17.22 -4.40
CA ASP A 196 13.15 18.14 -4.88
C ASP A 196 12.50 19.33 -5.64
N SER A 197 13.13 20.50 -5.59
CA SER A 197 12.65 21.72 -6.25
C SER A 197 12.43 21.55 -7.75
N THR A 198 13.21 20.70 -8.42
CA THR A 198 13.03 20.33 -9.84
C THR A 198 11.74 19.57 -10.10
N VAL A 199 11.30 18.77 -9.15
CA VAL A 199 10.03 18.06 -9.19
C VAL A 199 8.87 19.04 -8.96
N PHE A 200 9.08 20.06 -8.11
CA PHE A 200 8.09 21.12 -7.87
C PHE A 200 7.78 21.97 -9.12
N ASP A 201 8.78 22.20 -9.98
CA ASP A 201 8.57 23.00 -11.22
C ASP A 201 7.73 22.22 -12.25
N ILE A 202 7.86 20.90 -12.28
CA ILE A 202 7.00 20.02 -13.08
C ILE A 202 5.55 20.03 -12.52
N TYR A 203 5.36 20.16 -11.20
CA TYR A 203 4.06 20.17 -10.54
C TYR A 203 3.37 21.51 -10.52
N LYS A 204 3.96 22.62 -11.01
CA LYS A 204 3.24 23.86 -11.27
C LYS A 204 2.16 23.70 -12.32
N GLU A 205 2.28 22.73 -13.21
CA GLU A 205 1.29 22.37 -14.22
C GLU A 205 0.24 21.37 -13.72
N ILE A 206 0.52 20.67 -12.58
CA ILE A 206 -0.35 19.65 -12.03
C ILE A 206 -0.80 20.12 -10.67
N ASP A 207 -2.10 20.16 -10.49
CA ASP A 207 -2.75 20.46 -9.22
C ASP A 207 -2.17 19.61 -8.09
N LEU A 208 -1.24 20.17 -7.29
CA LEU A 208 -0.74 19.56 -6.04
C LEU A 208 -1.93 19.14 -5.17
N GLU A 209 -3.01 19.89 -5.25
CA GLU A 209 -4.29 19.61 -4.64
C GLU A 209 -4.86 18.25 -5.06
N TYR A 210 -4.66 17.85 -6.33
CA TYR A 210 -5.08 16.51 -6.79
C TYR A 210 -4.42 15.40 -5.99
N PHE A 211 -3.09 15.42 -5.86
CA PHE A 211 -2.36 14.36 -5.16
C PHE A 211 -2.72 14.28 -3.68
N ILE A 212 -2.92 15.44 -3.03
CA ILE A 212 -3.30 15.48 -1.62
C ILE A 212 -4.71 14.95 -1.43
N ASN A 213 -5.67 15.38 -2.26
CA ASN A 213 -7.07 14.96 -2.16
C ASN A 213 -7.26 13.48 -2.51
N SER A 214 -6.59 13.00 -3.57
CA SER A 214 -6.66 11.58 -3.98
C SER A 214 -6.07 10.63 -2.95
N ALA A 215 -5.12 11.11 -2.16
CA ALA A 215 -4.40 10.30 -1.18
C ALA A 215 -5.23 9.93 0.06
N ASN A 216 -6.35 10.60 0.33
CA ASN A 216 -7.21 10.35 1.49
C ASN A 216 -6.44 10.30 2.83
N GLY A 217 -5.43 11.17 2.98
CA GLY A 217 -4.61 11.24 4.18
C GLY A 217 -3.43 10.28 4.23
N SER A 218 -3.08 9.61 3.12
CA SER A 218 -1.98 8.63 3.05
C SER A 218 -0.75 9.17 2.31
N PRO A 219 0.40 9.37 2.99
CA PRO A 219 1.64 9.80 2.34
C PRO A 219 2.15 8.79 1.31
N GLY A 220 2.07 7.49 1.60
CA GLY A 220 2.55 6.45 0.71
C GLY A 220 1.76 6.40 -0.61
N LYS A 221 0.45 6.73 -0.57
CA LYS A 221 -0.33 6.85 -1.80
C LYS A 221 0.13 8.03 -2.65
N ILE A 222 0.43 9.18 -2.05
CA ILE A 222 0.99 10.33 -2.77
C ILE A 222 2.28 9.93 -3.49
N LEU A 223 3.20 9.28 -2.78
CA LEU A 223 4.47 8.84 -3.37
C LEU A 223 4.28 7.84 -4.51
N LYS A 224 3.32 6.91 -4.36
CA LYS A 224 2.95 5.97 -5.43
C LYS A 224 2.40 6.71 -6.64
N ASP A 225 1.46 7.62 -6.43
CA ASP A 225 0.81 8.38 -7.50
C ASP A 225 1.81 9.28 -8.25
N ILE A 226 2.72 9.93 -7.52
CA ILE A 226 3.81 10.73 -8.09
C ILE A 226 4.76 9.85 -8.93
N LYS A 227 5.12 8.67 -8.43
CA LYS A 227 5.97 7.74 -9.18
C LYS A 227 5.29 7.31 -10.48
N ILE A 228 4.01 6.97 -10.43
CA ILE A 228 3.23 6.63 -11.63
C ILE A 228 3.21 7.80 -12.60
N TRP A 229 2.89 9.02 -12.13
CA TRP A 229 2.88 10.21 -12.96
C TRP A 229 4.19 10.43 -13.69
N ASN A 230 5.32 10.31 -12.99
CA ASN A 230 6.65 10.49 -13.62
C ASN A 230 6.94 9.46 -14.72
N GLN A 231 6.36 8.28 -14.63
CA GLN A 231 6.50 7.21 -15.62
C GLN A 231 5.57 7.37 -16.83
N LEU A 232 4.55 8.23 -16.76
CA LEU A 232 3.64 8.45 -17.89
C LEU A 232 4.37 9.11 -19.05
N PRO A 233 4.13 8.69 -20.32
CA PRO A 233 4.65 9.33 -21.51
C PRO A 233 4.20 10.80 -21.61
N ASN A 234 5.08 11.69 -22.07
CA ASN A 234 4.78 13.11 -22.23
C ASN A 234 3.60 13.34 -23.19
N ALA A 235 3.50 12.53 -24.24
CA ALA A 235 2.40 12.60 -25.18
C ALA A 235 1.02 12.38 -24.53
N ILE A 236 0.94 11.58 -23.44
CA ILE A 236 -0.29 11.43 -22.67
C ILE A 236 -0.51 12.65 -21.79
N LYS A 237 0.54 13.14 -21.10
CA LYS A 237 0.43 14.29 -20.17
C LYS A 237 -0.03 15.57 -20.87
N GLU A 238 0.45 15.80 -22.08
CA GLU A 238 0.11 16.98 -22.90
C GLU A 238 -1.36 16.95 -23.38
N ASN A 239 -1.94 15.76 -23.52
CA ASN A 239 -3.32 15.59 -24.00
C ASN A 239 -4.33 15.31 -22.85
N LEU A 240 -4.03 15.73 -21.61
CA LEU A 240 -4.91 15.51 -20.45
C LEU A 240 -5.97 16.61 -20.25
N ASP A 241 -6.26 17.41 -21.26
CA ASP A 241 -7.28 18.48 -21.16
C ASP A 241 -8.68 17.93 -21.49
N PHE A 242 -9.17 17.08 -20.61
CA PHE A 242 -10.50 16.46 -20.72
C PHE A 242 -11.62 17.42 -20.30
N PRO A 243 -12.86 17.28 -20.85
CA PRO A 243 -13.24 16.32 -21.92
C PRO A 243 -12.68 16.69 -23.29
N LEU A 244 -12.32 15.68 -24.08
CA LEU A 244 -11.87 15.85 -25.47
C LEU A 244 -13.09 15.94 -26.40
N SER A 245 -13.09 16.88 -27.31
CA SER A 245 -14.18 17.08 -28.28
C SER A 245 -13.92 16.47 -29.66
N ASP A 246 -12.64 16.24 -30.02
CA ASP A 246 -12.28 15.66 -31.32
C ASP A 246 -12.21 14.13 -31.25
N ASN A 247 -13.04 13.45 -32.05
CA ASN A 247 -13.06 11.99 -32.13
C ASN A 247 -11.73 11.39 -32.59
N LEU A 248 -10.95 12.08 -33.44
CA LEU A 248 -9.65 11.60 -33.90
C LEU A 248 -8.61 11.68 -32.79
N GLU A 249 -8.64 12.71 -31.97
CA GLU A 249 -7.78 12.82 -30.80
C GLU A 249 -8.11 11.73 -29.79
N ILE A 250 -9.40 11.46 -29.54
CA ILE A 250 -9.86 10.37 -28.67
C ILE A 250 -9.28 9.04 -29.11
N LEU A 251 -9.39 8.68 -30.41
CA LEU A 251 -8.86 7.44 -30.93
C LEU A 251 -7.33 7.32 -30.84
N LYS A 252 -6.62 8.44 -31.03
CA LYS A 252 -5.15 8.47 -30.88
C LYS A 252 -4.72 8.26 -29.44
N ILE A 253 -5.33 8.97 -28.50
CA ILE A 253 -4.95 8.91 -27.10
C ILE A 253 -5.34 7.56 -26.46
N THR A 254 -6.48 6.99 -26.82
CA THR A 254 -6.89 5.68 -26.31
C THR A 254 -5.99 4.55 -26.80
N LYS A 255 -5.51 4.64 -28.06
CA LYS A 255 -4.49 3.73 -28.56
C LYS A 255 -3.21 3.84 -27.73
N LEU A 256 -2.71 5.05 -27.52
CA LEU A 256 -1.49 5.30 -26.75
C LEU A 256 -1.62 4.80 -25.30
N ILE A 257 -2.74 5.08 -24.64
CA ILE A 257 -3.04 4.62 -23.27
C ILE A 257 -3.01 3.08 -23.20
N SER A 258 -3.60 2.40 -24.20
CA SER A 258 -3.71 0.94 -24.18
C SER A 258 -2.42 0.22 -24.52
N GLU A 259 -1.54 0.83 -25.31
CA GLU A 259 -0.25 0.25 -25.75
C GLU A 259 0.87 0.54 -24.75
N GLU A 260 0.90 1.74 -24.14
CA GLU A 260 2.02 2.23 -23.33
C GLU A 260 1.81 2.05 -21.82
N LEU A 261 0.55 2.02 -21.34
CA LEU A 261 0.25 2.01 -19.92
C LEU A 261 -0.18 0.62 -19.43
N ASP A 262 0.40 0.24 -18.28
CA ASP A 262 -0.11 -0.89 -17.51
C ASP A 262 -1.47 -0.56 -16.82
N ILE A 263 -2.09 -1.56 -16.20
CA ILE A 263 -3.40 -1.38 -15.58
C ILE A 263 -3.37 -0.40 -14.39
N ASP A 264 -2.32 -0.43 -13.59
CA ASP A 264 -2.19 0.47 -12.43
C ASP A 264 -2.05 1.93 -12.89
N GLN A 265 -1.29 2.16 -13.96
CA GLN A 265 -1.14 3.46 -14.59
C GLN A 265 -2.46 3.94 -15.24
N GLN A 266 -3.20 3.04 -15.91
CA GLN A 266 -4.51 3.35 -16.46
C GLN A 266 -5.52 3.69 -15.35
N MET A 267 -5.53 2.94 -14.24
CA MET A 267 -6.39 3.23 -13.08
C MET A 267 -6.07 4.58 -12.43
N PHE A 268 -4.78 4.91 -12.32
CA PHE A 268 -4.33 6.22 -11.87
C PHE A 268 -4.84 7.32 -12.81
N LEU A 269 -4.66 7.14 -14.13
CA LEU A 269 -5.08 8.10 -15.14
C LEU A 269 -6.60 8.36 -15.09
N ILE A 270 -7.42 7.31 -14.93
CA ILE A 270 -8.87 7.46 -14.78
C ILE A 270 -9.21 8.32 -13.55
N ASN A 271 -8.57 8.06 -12.41
CA ASN A 271 -8.80 8.84 -11.19
C ASN A 271 -8.44 10.32 -11.39
N PHE A 272 -7.33 10.56 -12.08
CA PHE A 272 -6.86 11.90 -12.40
C PHE A 272 -7.83 12.66 -13.31
N VAL A 273 -8.22 12.04 -14.43
CA VAL A 273 -9.19 12.58 -15.39
C VAL A 273 -10.54 12.83 -14.71
N GLN A 274 -11.00 11.88 -13.91
CA GLN A 274 -12.27 11.98 -13.17
C GLN A 274 -12.30 13.20 -12.26
N GLN A 275 -11.23 13.47 -11.52
CA GLN A 275 -11.17 14.63 -10.64
C GLN A 275 -11.09 15.95 -11.43
N LYS A 276 -10.29 15.97 -12.52
CA LYS A 276 -10.23 17.13 -13.42
C LYS A 276 -11.58 17.44 -14.08
N CYS A 277 -12.24 16.42 -14.65
CA CYS A 277 -13.57 16.59 -15.23
C CYS A 277 -14.57 17.09 -14.18
N TRP A 278 -14.57 16.52 -12.97
CA TRP A 278 -15.43 16.99 -11.90
C TRP A 278 -15.18 18.45 -11.53
N ALA A 279 -13.92 18.87 -11.43
CA ALA A 279 -13.57 20.24 -11.11
C ALA A 279 -14.07 21.24 -12.17
N LYS A 280 -13.99 20.87 -13.48
CA LYS A 280 -14.41 21.70 -14.60
C LYS A 280 -15.94 21.70 -14.82
N THR A 281 -16.56 20.53 -14.89
CA THR A 281 -17.93 20.36 -15.41
C THR A 281 -18.97 20.12 -14.32
N ARG A 282 -18.57 19.61 -13.14
CA ARG A 282 -19.48 19.14 -12.09
C ARG A 282 -20.52 18.11 -12.58
N ASN A 283 -20.24 17.44 -13.71
CA ASN A 283 -21.14 16.50 -14.35
C ASN A 283 -21.01 15.11 -13.74
N LYS A 284 -22.07 14.65 -13.05
CA LYS A 284 -22.12 13.32 -12.41
C LYS A 284 -22.08 12.17 -13.41
N ASN A 285 -22.59 12.37 -14.63
CA ASN A 285 -22.64 11.32 -15.64
C ASN A 285 -21.24 10.98 -16.15
N ILE A 286 -20.38 11.99 -16.34
CA ILE A 286 -18.97 11.77 -16.70
C ILE A 286 -18.26 10.95 -15.63
N VAL A 287 -18.43 11.33 -14.35
CA VAL A 287 -17.85 10.59 -13.23
C VAL A 287 -18.32 9.13 -13.23
N LYS A 288 -19.60 8.88 -13.45
CA LYS A 288 -20.16 7.53 -13.51
C LYS A 288 -19.56 6.72 -14.65
N LYS A 289 -19.46 7.28 -15.86
CA LYS A 289 -18.85 6.61 -17.02
C LYS A 289 -17.39 6.23 -16.77
N LEU A 290 -16.63 7.10 -16.10
CA LEU A 290 -15.24 6.81 -15.72
C LEU A 290 -15.16 5.74 -14.61
N GLU A 291 -16.12 5.67 -13.69
CA GLU A 291 -16.22 4.53 -12.74
C GLU A 291 -16.54 3.22 -13.46
N ASP A 292 -17.48 3.23 -14.40
CA ASP A 292 -17.80 2.04 -15.22
C ASP A 292 -16.57 1.57 -16.02
N LEU A 293 -15.74 2.51 -16.52
CA LEU A 293 -14.48 2.17 -17.19
C LEU A 293 -13.53 1.42 -16.26
N LYS A 294 -13.41 1.83 -14.98
CA LYS A 294 -12.59 1.08 -14.00
C LYS A 294 -13.06 -0.36 -13.81
N VAL A 295 -14.38 -0.57 -13.81
CA VAL A 295 -14.95 -1.92 -13.71
C VAL A 295 -14.62 -2.74 -14.97
N HIS A 296 -14.74 -2.15 -16.14
CA HIS A 296 -14.43 -2.79 -17.42
C HIS A 296 -12.95 -3.18 -17.53
N LEU A 297 -12.02 -2.32 -17.09
CA LEU A 297 -10.59 -2.61 -17.12
C LEU A 297 -10.17 -3.72 -16.14
N LYS A 298 -10.91 -3.92 -15.06
CA LYS A 298 -10.71 -5.04 -14.12
C LYS A 298 -11.30 -6.36 -14.65
N GLY A 299 -12.21 -6.27 -15.62
CA GLY A 299 -12.84 -7.43 -16.29
C GLY A 299 -11.99 -7.94 -17.46
N PHE A 300 -12.60 -8.81 -18.26
CA PHE A 300 -11.98 -9.39 -19.48
C PHE A 300 -12.16 -8.54 -20.75
N ILE A 301 -12.53 -7.26 -20.61
CA ILE A 301 -12.76 -6.37 -21.74
C ILE A 301 -11.41 -5.85 -22.26
N GLN A 302 -11.27 -5.78 -23.58
CA GLN A 302 -10.08 -5.23 -24.22
C GLN A 302 -9.90 -3.74 -23.79
N PRO A 303 -8.77 -3.36 -23.17
CA PRO A 303 -8.58 -2.02 -22.60
C PRO A 303 -8.82 -0.89 -23.59
N ARG A 304 -8.31 -1.04 -24.83
CA ARG A 304 -8.47 -0.05 -25.89
C ARG A 304 -9.94 0.25 -26.17
N LEU A 305 -10.74 -0.80 -26.39
CA LEU A 305 -12.18 -0.66 -26.66
C LEU A 305 -12.92 -0.01 -25.48
N ALA A 306 -12.56 -0.39 -24.24
CA ALA A 306 -13.17 0.21 -23.05
C ALA A 306 -12.93 1.71 -22.98
N TRP A 307 -11.70 2.16 -23.24
CA TRP A 307 -11.36 3.58 -23.30
C TRP A 307 -12.05 4.32 -24.45
N GLU A 308 -11.99 3.78 -25.68
CA GLU A 308 -12.61 4.38 -26.88
C GLU A 308 -14.10 4.62 -26.66
N VAL A 309 -14.84 3.59 -26.24
CA VAL A 309 -16.29 3.69 -26.01
C VAL A 309 -16.61 4.69 -24.91
N THR A 310 -15.82 4.72 -23.83
CA THR A 310 -16.10 5.62 -22.71
C THR A 310 -15.85 7.08 -23.07
N LEU A 311 -14.70 7.39 -23.71
CA LEU A 311 -14.37 8.78 -24.07
C LEU A 311 -15.27 9.32 -25.18
N LEU A 312 -15.62 8.50 -26.19
CA LEU A 312 -16.60 8.89 -27.22
C LEU A 312 -17.99 9.19 -26.62
N LYS A 313 -18.45 8.38 -25.66
CA LYS A 313 -19.72 8.65 -24.97
C LYS A 313 -19.67 9.92 -24.12
N ILE A 314 -18.52 10.29 -23.58
CA ILE A 314 -18.33 11.54 -22.84
C ILE A 314 -18.38 12.72 -23.82
N ALA A 315 -17.66 12.63 -24.95
CA ALA A 315 -17.62 13.69 -25.95
C ALA A 315 -19.01 14.01 -26.58
N ILE A 316 -19.85 13.02 -26.77
CA ILE A 316 -21.21 13.18 -27.35
C ILE A 316 -22.16 13.92 -26.36
N GLU A 317 -21.98 13.76 -25.05
CA GLU A 317 -22.87 14.39 -24.06
C GLU A 317 -22.45 15.83 -23.68
N ASP A 318 -21.23 16.23 -23.99
CA ASP A 318 -20.74 17.61 -23.78
C ASP A 318 -20.99 18.52 -25.00
N LEU A 319 -21.54 17.96 -26.11
CA LEU A 319 -22.09 18.69 -27.27
C LEU A 319 -23.59 18.96 -27.08
#